data_2fd65375f18f6a7a00943e815985c0b1
#
_entry.id   2fd65375f18f6a7a00943e815985c0b1
#
_cell.length_a   1.000
_cell.length_b   1.000
_cell.length_c   1.000
_cell.angle_alpha   90.00
_cell.angle_beta   90.00
_cell.angle_gamma   90.00
#
_symmetry.space_group_name_H-M   'P 1'
#
loop_
_entity.id
_entity.type
_entity.pdbx_description
1 polymer ?
#
loop_
_entity_poly.entity_id
_entity_poly.type
_entity_poly.pdbx_seq_one_letter_code
_entity_poly.pdbx_strand_id
1 'polypeptide(L)'
;MIIPEDVKVGNFVYAVEVTDEVITLDNMVCSGLCDSHTQTIMLDNKQTQQNKERVFLHELVHAICLDKELNVGEDTENVVYSLAKGLHGVIVDNPNIFCTCLDLFEEEERE
;
A
#
# COMPACT_ATOMS: atom_id res chain seq x y z
N MET A 1 -4.61 -8.03 -7.02
CA MET A 1 -5.30 -7.32 -5.92
C MET A 1 -5.94 -6.05 -6.43
N ILE A 2 -6.88 -5.52 -5.69
CA ILE A 2 -7.53 -4.24 -6.04
C ILE A 2 -6.94 -3.15 -5.15
N ILE A 3 -6.46 -2.06 -5.77
CA ILE A 3 -5.97 -0.91 -5.03
C ILE A 3 -7.19 -0.10 -4.56
N PRO A 4 -7.36 0.12 -3.25
CA PRO A 4 -8.52 0.84 -2.74
C PRO A 4 -8.43 2.35 -2.99
N GLU A 5 -9.56 3.05 -2.90
CA GLU A 5 -9.60 4.51 -2.98
C GLU A 5 -9.13 5.17 -1.69
N ASP A 6 -9.27 4.48 -0.57
CA ASP A 6 -8.76 4.91 0.72
C ASP A 6 -8.38 3.70 1.55
N VAL A 7 -7.56 3.93 2.57
CA VAL A 7 -7.11 2.86 3.48
C VAL A 7 -6.94 3.44 4.87
N LYS A 8 -7.46 2.73 5.87
CA LYS A 8 -7.32 3.14 7.27
C LYS A 8 -6.08 2.48 7.87
N VAL A 9 -5.19 3.29 8.43
CA VAL A 9 -3.98 2.85 9.12
C VAL A 9 -4.02 3.43 10.53
N GLY A 10 -4.16 2.57 11.52
CA GLY A 10 -4.40 3.03 12.89
C GLY A 10 -5.68 3.84 12.97
N ASN A 11 -5.59 5.08 13.42
CA ASN A 11 -6.72 6.00 13.53
C ASN A 11 -6.85 6.94 12.34
N PHE A 12 -5.99 6.80 11.32
CA PHE A 12 -5.92 7.73 10.19
C PHE A 12 -6.41 7.08 8.92
N VAL A 13 -7.19 7.82 8.14
CA VAL A 13 -7.62 7.38 6.81
C VAL A 13 -6.75 8.09 5.78
N TYR A 14 -6.07 7.31 4.95
CA TYR A 14 -5.26 7.83 3.84
C TYR A 14 -6.06 7.73 2.55
N ALA A 15 -6.13 8.82 1.82
CA ALA A 15 -6.65 8.79 0.44
C ALA A 15 -5.59 8.14 -0.46
N VAL A 16 -6.02 7.32 -1.41
CA VAL A 16 -5.13 6.72 -2.40
C VAL A 16 -5.41 7.37 -3.74
N GLU A 17 -4.44 8.08 -4.28
CA GLU A 17 -4.55 8.82 -5.53
C GLU A 17 -3.63 8.24 -6.58
N VAL A 18 -4.20 7.87 -7.73
CA VAL A 18 -3.44 7.46 -8.91
C VAL A 18 -3.38 8.69 -9.82
N THR A 19 -2.19 9.16 -10.12
CA THR A 19 -1.99 10.42 -10.84
C THR A 19 -1.16 10.23 -12.10
N ASP A 20 -1.49 11.00 -13.15
CA ASP A 20 -0.67 11.09 -14.36
C ASP A 20 0.44 12.14 -14.24
N GLU A 21 0.40 12.96 -13.18
CA GLU A 21 1.42 13.96 -12.92
C GLU A 21 2.67 13.32 -12.32
N VAL A 22 3.80 13.97 -12.53
CA VAL A 22 5.08 13.51 -11.99
C VAL A 22 5.08 13.67 -10.46
N ILE A 23 5.40 12.60 -9.76
CA ILE A 23 5.55 12.62 -8.30
C ILE A 23 7.03 12.86 -8.00
N THR A 24 7.33 13.90 -7.22
CA THR A 24 8.71 14.21 -6.84
C THR A 24 8.86 14.34 -5.32
N LEU A 25 9.99 13.90 -4.81
CA LEU A 25 10.42 14.09 -3.44
C LEU A 25 11.90 14.43 -3.47
N ASP A 26 12.28 15.56 -2.88
CA ASP A 26 13.67 16.04 -2.86
C ASP A 26 14.30 16.08 -4.27
N ASN A 27 13.53 16.57 -5.25
CA ASN A 27 13.91 16.68 -6.66
C ASN A 27 14.13 15.34 -7.37
N MET A 28 13.71 14.24 -6.76
CA MET A 28 13.77 12.92 -7.39
C MET A 28 12.40 12.45 -7.78
N VAL A 29 12.29 11.84 -8.97
CA VAL A 29 11.04 11.27 -9.46
C VAL A 29 10.78 9.96 -8.72
N CYS A 30 9.53 9.81 -8.22
CA CYS A 30 9.11 8.65 -7.47
C CYS A 30 7.96 7.94 -8.18
N SER A 31 7.88 6.62 -8.02
CA SER A 31 6.74 5.84 -8.51
C SER A 31 5.56 5.88 -7.56
N GLY A 32 5.78 6.30 -6.33
CA GLY A 32 4.75 6.50 -5.32
C GLY A 32 5.27 7.34 -4.16
N LEU A 33 4.36 7.79 -3.32
CA LEU A 33 4.69 8.63 -2.17
C LEU A 33 3.63 8.47 -1.09
N CYS A 34 4.06 8.32 0.15
CA CYS A 34 3.19 8.37 1.32
C CYS A 34 3.42 9.70 2.04
N ASP A 35 2.41 10.55 2.02
CA ASP A 35 2.46 11.85 2.70
C ASP A 35 1.56 11.79 3.94
N SER A 36 2.19 11.73 5.12
CA SER A 36 1.48 11.64 6.38
C SER A 36 0.82 12.97 6.78
N HIS A 37 1.33 14.09 6.29
CA HIS A 37 0.76 15.41 6.61
C HIS A 37 -0.60 15.61 5.95
N THR A 38 -0.74 15.17 4.70
CA THR A 38 -1.99 15.24 3.96
C THR A 38 -2.78 13.94 4.02
N GLN A 39 -2.22 12.89 4.64
CA GLN A 39 -2.80 11.55 4.70
C GLN A 39 -3.17 11.06 3.30
N THR A 40 -2.19 11.07 2.41
CA THR A 40 -2.37 10.69 1.02
C THR A 40 -1.27 9.73 0.59
N ILE A 41 -1.67 8.66 -0.09
CA ILE A 41 -0.75 7.78 -0.80
C ILE A 41 -0.93 8.06 -2.29
N MET A 42 0.14 8.49 -2.96
CA MET A 42 0.12 8.81 -4.39
C MET A 42 0.83 7.71 -5.18
N LEU A 43 0.25 7.32 -6.30
CA LEU A 43 0.80 6.29 -7.19
C LEU A 43 0.87 6.84 -8.61
N ASP A 44 2.00 6.59 -9.27
CA ASP A 44 2.18 6.97 -10.68
C ASP A 44 1.35 6.03 -11.56
N ASN A 45 0.45 6.61 -12.36
CA ASN A 45 -0.43 5.85 -13.24
C ASN A 45 0.29 5.26 -14.45
N LYS A 46 1.49 5.72 -14.78
CA LYS A 46 2.22 5.29 -15.99
C LYS A 46 2.90 3.94 -15.85
N GLN A 47 2.94 3.38 -14.67
CA GLN A 47 3.53 2.07 -14.43
C GLN A 47 2.51 0.96 -14.67
N THR A 48 2.99 -0.29 -14.77
CA THR A 48 2.10 -1.44 -14.93
C THR A 48 1.21 -1.62 -13.71
N GLN A 49 0.10 -2.33 -13.88
CA GLN A 49 -0.81 -2.62 -12.76
C GLN A 49 -0.08 -3.38 -11.63
N GLN A 50 0.71 -4.39 -11.98
CA GLN A 50 1.48 -5.13 -10.98
C GLN A 50 2.43 -4.23 -10.19
N ASN A 51 3.11 -3.34 -10.90
CA ASN A 51 4.04 -2.43 -10.23
C ASN A 51 3.31 -1.42 -9.35
N LYS A 52 2.16 -0.94 -9.82
CA LYS A 52 1.30 -0.06 -9.03
C LYS A 52 0.88 -0.73 -7.71
N GLU A 53 0.52 -2.00 -7.75
CA GLU A 53 0.15 -2.77 -6.56
C GLU A 53 1.32 -2.89 -5.58
N ARG A 54 2.50 -3.20 -6.09
CA ARG A 54 3.71 -3.28 -5.26
C ARG A 54 4.06 -1.95 -4.62
N VAL A 55 3.96 -0.87 -5.40
CA VAL A 55 4.22 0.49 -4.89
C VAL A 55 3.18 0.89 -3.86
N PHE A 56 1.91 0.57 -4.07
CA PHE A 56 0.88 0.80 -3.07
C PHE A 56 1.23 0.12 -1.75
N LEU A 57 1.60 -1.16 -1.78
CA LEU A 57 1.99 -1.90 -0.58
C LEU A 57 3.24 -1.30 0.08
N HIS A 58 4.20 -0.85 -0.73
CA HIS A 58 5.41 -0.17 -0.24
C HIS A 58 5.03 1.07 0.57
N GLU A 59 4.19 1.95 0.01
CA GLU A 59 3.77 3.16 0.69
C GLU A 59 2.87 2.85 1.90
N LEU A 60 2.03 1.81 1.81
CA LEU A 60 1.22 1.36 2.93
C LEU A 60 2.08 0.90 4.10
N VAL A 61 3.14 0.15 3.84
CA VAL A 61 4.07 -0.30 4.88
C VAL A 61 4.76 0.91 5.54
N HIS A 62 5.13 1.94 4.76
CA HIS A 62 5.65 3.18 5.34
C HIS A 62 4.63 3.82 6.29
N ALA A 63 3.36 3.87 5.91
CA ALA A 63 2.30 4.41 6.77
C ALA A 63 2.15 3.59 8.06
N ILE A 64 2.22 2.27 7.97
CA ILE A 64 2.16 1.38 9.13
C ILE A 64 3.37 1.62 10.05
N CYS A 65 4.57 1.72 9.49
CA CYS A 65 5.77 1.97 10.28
C CYS A 65 5.67 3.29 11.03
N LEU A 66 5.15 4.33 10.38
CA LEU A 66 4.96 5.62 11.02
C LEU A 66 3.92 5.54 12.13
N ASP A 67 2.78 4.90 11.90
CA ASP A 67 1.71 4.75 12.89
C ASP A 67 2.17 3.97 14.12
N LYS A 68 2.96 2.92 13.92
CA LYS A 68 3.45 2.05 14.99
C LYS A 68 4.80 2.49 15.56
N GLU A 69 5.33 3.61 15.06
CA GLU A 69 6.65 4.11 15.48
C GLU A 69 7.76 3.07 15.29
N LEU A 70 7.64 2.25 14.25
CA LEU A 70 8.64 1.24 13.92
C LEU A 70 9.85 1.91 13.29
N ASN A 71 11.01 1.68 13.88
CA ASN A 71 12.27 2.17 13.35
C ASN A 71 13.22 0.98 13.13
N VAL A 72 13.52 0.70 11.88
CA VAL A 72 14.44 -0.38 11.49
C VAL A 72 15.82 0.16 11.10
N GLY A 73 16.10 1.44 11.43
CA GLY A 73 17.38 2.09 11.22
C GLY A 73 17.63 2.52 9.79
N GLU A 74 18.90 2.48 9.39
CA GLU A 74 19.32 2.97 8.07
C GLU A 74 18.82 2.09 6.92
N ASP A 75 18.45 0.85 7.21
CA ASP A 75 17.95 -0.10 6.20
C ASP A 75 16.44 -0.06 6.00
N THR A 76 15.75 0.96 6.55
CA THR A 76 14.29 1.06 6.48
C THR A 76 13.75 0.88 5.07
N GLU A 77 14.34 1.56 4.09
CA GLU A 77 13.87 1.51 2.70
C GLU A 77 14.02 0.11 2.11
N ASN A 78 15.13 -0.57 2.37
CA ASN A 78 15.36 -1.94 1.95
C ASN A 78 14.37 -2.92 2.57
N VAL A 79 14.13 -2.78 3.87
CA VAL A 79 13.18 -3.63 4.60
C VAL A 79 11.76 -3.43 4.06
N VAL A 80 11.34 -2.18 3.88
CA VAL A 80 10.02 -1.85 3.35
C VAL A 80 9.86 -2.39 1.94
N TYR A 81 10.85 -2.18 1.08
CA TYR A 81 10.83 -2.65 -0.29
C TYR A 81 10.69 -4.18 -0.36
N SER A 82 11.51 -4.90 0.38
CA SER A 82 11.51 -6.35 0.37
C SER A 82 10.22 -6.93 0.94
N LEU A 83 9.72 -6.33 2.03
CA LEU A 83 8.48 -6.76 2.66
C LEU A 83 7.28 -6.53 1.75
N ALA A 84 7.18 -5.37 1.12
CA ALA A 84 6.08 -5.06 0.21
C ALA A 84 6.08 -5.99 -0.99
N LYS A 85 7.25 -6.28 -1.54
CA LYS A 85 7.40 -7.21 -2.66
C LYS A 85 6.97 -8.62 -2.28
N GLY A 86 7.38 -9.08 -1.09
CA GLY A 86 6.98 -10.39 -0.58
C GLY A 86 5.50 -10.49 -0.30
N LEU A 87 4.91 -9.46 0.32
CA LEU A 87 3.47 -9.40 0.58
C LEU A 87 2.67 -9.42 -0.72
N HIS A 88 3.10 -8.67 -1.73
CA HIS A 88 2.44 -8.67 -3.03
C HIS A 88 2.37 -10.08 -3.61
N GLY A 89 3.49 -10.81 -3.57
CA GLY A 89 3.53 -12.19 -4.05
C GLY A 89 2.56 -13.09 -3.30
N VAL A 90 2.53 -12.99 -1.97
CA VAL A 90 1.62 -13.78 -1.14
C VAL A 90 0.15 -13.47 -1.47
N ILE A 91 -0.19 -12.20 -1.64
CA ILE A 91 -1.56 -11.77 -1.95
C ILE A 91 -1.98 -12.30 -3.33
N VAL A 92 -1.12 -12.18 -4.33
CA VAL A 92 -1.41 -12.64 -5.69
C VAL A 92 -1.58 -14.15 -5.74
N ASP A 93 -0.74 -14.88 -5.02
CA ASP A 93 -0.79 -16.35 -4.99
C ASP A 93 -1.91 -16.89 -4.11
N ASN A 94 -2.43 -16.08 -3.20
CA ASN A 94 -3.43 -16.48 -2.22
C ASN A 94 -4.53 -15.41 -2.11
N PRO A 95 -5.37 -15.25 -3.13
CA PRO A 95 -6.28 -14.11 -3.22
C PRO A 95 -7.29 -13.99 -2.08
N ASN A 96 -7.54 -15.08 -1.36
CA ASN A 96 -8.52 -15.09 -0.27
C ASN A 96 -7.90 -14.95 1.12
N ILE A 97 -6.58 -14.72 1.21
CA ILE A 97 -5.89 -14.71 2.50
C ILE A 97 -6.38 -13.60 3.45
N PHE A 98 -6.83 -12.49 2.89
CA PHE A 98 -7.29 -11.34 3.66
C PHE A 98 -8.82 -11.18 3.64
N CYS A 99 -9.56 -12.25 3.36
CA CYS A 99 -11.01 -12.22 3.48
C CYS A 99 -11.42 -11.88 4.91
N THR A 100 -12.37 -10.97 5.03
CA THR A 100 -12.90 -10.60 6.34
C THR A 100 -13.93 -11.63 6.80
N CYS A 101 -14.27 -11.61 8.09
CA CYS A 101 -15.36 -12.46 8.62
C CYS A 101 -16.68 -12.17 7.93
N LEU A 102 -16.90 -10.92 7.54
CA LEU A 102 -18.11 -10.52 6.82
C LEU A 102 -18.20 -11.20 5.45
N ASP A 103 -17.09 -11.24 4.72
CA ASP A 103 -17.02 -11.89 3.41
C ASP A 103 -17.26 -13.40 3.53
N LEU A 104 -16.66 -14.01 4.53
CA LEU A 104 -16.87 -15.43 4.81
C LEU A 104 -18.33 -15.71 5.16
N PHE A 105 -18.95 -14.83 5.91
CA PHE A 105 -20.34 -14.95 6.31
C PHE A 105 -21.27 -14.88 5.10
N GLU A 106 -21.02 -13.97 4.18
CA GLU A 106 -21.78 -13.84 2.94
C GLU A 106 -21.65 -15.08 2.07
N GLU A 107 -20.47 -15.67 1.98
CA GLU A 107 -20.24 -16.91 1.23
C GLU A 107 -21.04 -18.08 1.82
N GLU A 108 -21.11 -18.17 3.14
CA GLU A 108 -21.90 -19.21 3.82
C GLU A 108 -23.40 -19.04 3.55
N GLU A 109 -23.88 -17.82 3.50
CA GLU A 109 -25.30 -17.53 3.21
C GLU A 109 -25.71 -17.94 1.80
N ARG A 110 -24.78 -18.00 0.86
CA ARG A 110 -25.05 -18.39 -0.52
C ARG A 110 -25.23 -19.90 -0.69
N GLU A 111 -24.85 -20.65 0.27
CA GLU A 111 -25.02 -22.08 0.27
C GLU A 111 -26.45 -22.45 0.71
#